data_850651c0791f1772290a9ca5d0a6e95e
#
_entry.id   850651c0791f1772290a9ca5d0a6e95e
#
_cell.length_a   1.000
_cell.length_b   1.000
_cell.length_c   1.000
_cell.angle_alpha   90.00
_cell.angle_beta   90.00
_cell.angle_gamma   90.00
#
_symmetry.space_group_name_H-M   'P 1'
#
loop_
_entity.id
_entity.type
_entity.pdbx_description
1 polymer ?
#
loop_
_entity_poly.entity_id
_entity_poly.type
_entity_poly.pdbx_seq_one_letter_code
_entity_poly.pdbx_strand_id
1 'polypeptide(L)'
;MIDGVPLVDVHLHVARRPTLKVDWQRWALEFGRGIPFDDLYDADGAIRPDRFDAYLEAEGVDLALLMSEYSPRVTGIQPVEDLIPLLDHNPRRFRLIANLNPHLHHPITDELERQLALGAAAVKLHPVHGGFSPTEGVLYLVYQRCAELGVPVVFHTGTSTFPGAVNRFGDPAPIDELIQHVPGLTVVLAHGGRGWWYDTAAFLALARPNVWIDLSGLPPSRLPFYFSRFDLGRLARKWIFGSDWPGAPGIAANARAITKLDLDQDTLRGVLGGNAMRVYRGLAPAGTEQRGPDY
;
A
#
# COMPACT_ATOMS: atom_id res chain seq x y z
N MET A 1 3.08 -17.74 -5.41
CA MET A 1 2.35 -18.47 -4.32
C MET A 1 3.28 -18.85 -3.20
N ILE A 2 2.84 -18.72 -1.96
CA ILE A 2 3.56 -19.17 -0.76
C ILE A 2 2.77 -20.33 -0.14
N ASP A 3 3.40 -21.48 -0.03
CA ASP A 3 2.80 -22.72 0.54
C ASP A 3 1.41 -23.06 -0.05
N GLY A 4 1.24 -22.83 -1.36
CA GLY A 4 -0.03 -23.08 -2.07
C GLY A 4 -1.08 -21.97 -1.93
N VAL A 5 -0.76 -20.87 -1.23
CA VAL A 5 -1.63 -19.70 -1.08
C VAL A 5 -1.20 -18.61 -2.07
N PRO A 6 -2.11 -18.00 -2.83
CA PRO A 6 -1.78 -16.85 -3.67
C PRO A 6 -1.21 -15.70 -2.84
N LEU A 7 -0.09 -15.12 -3.31
CA LEU A 7 0.54 -13.99 -2.69
C LEU A 7 0.20 -12.70 -3.46
N VAL A 8 -0.49 -11.78 -2.79
CA VAL A 8 -0.79 -10.45 -3.31
C VAL A 8 0.03 -9.44 -2.50
N ASP A 9 0.95 -8.76 -3.15
CA ASP A 9 1.72 -7.68 -2.55
C ASP A 9 1.08 -6.33 -2.92
N VAL A 10 0.49 -5.66 -1.94
CA VAL A 10 -0.28 -4.42 -2.19
C VAL A 10 0.58 -3.14 -2.10
N HIS A 11 1.90 -3.26 -1.88
CA HIS A 11 2.70 -2.08 -1.58
C HIS A 11 4.11 -2.13 -2.15
N LEU A 12 4.25 -1.74 -3.42
CA LEU A 12 5.56 -1.68 -4.10
C LEU A 12 5.82 -0.28 -4.66
N HIS A 13 6.96 0.28 -4.29
CA HIS A 13 7.48 1.56 -4.81
C HIS A 13 8.44 1.32 -5.98
N VAL A 14 7.91 1.12 -7.17
CA VAL A 14 8.68 0.85 -8.38
C VAL A 14 9.08 2.16 -9.04
N ALA A 15 10.13 2.78 -8.53
CA ALA A 15 10.53 4.11 -8.93
C ALA A 15 11.50 4.12 -10.12
N ARG A 16 11.40 5.12 -10.97
CA ARG A 16 12.49 5.52 -11.83
C ARG A 16 13.55 6.23 -10.99
N ARG A 17 14.74 5.62 -10.83
CA ARG A 17 15.74 6.05 -9.83
C ARG A 17 16.10 7.53 -9.87
N PRO A 18 16.38 8.16 -11.04
CA PRO A 18 16.75 9.57 -11.09
C PRO A 18 15.67 10.57 -10.69
N THR A 19 14.39 10.16 -10.64
CA THR A 19 13.27 11.04 -10.28
C THR A 19 13.08 11.17 -8.78
N LEU A 20 13.70 10.30 -8.01
CA LEU A 20 13.62 10.30 -6.55
C LEU A 20 14.89 10.87 -5.92
N LYS A 21 14.70 11.47 -4.73
CA LYS A 21 15.79 12.10 -3.98
C LYS A 21 16.83 11.10 -3.49
N VAL A 22 18.04 11.59 -3.25
CA VAL A 22 19.17 10.79 -2.80
C VAL A 22 18.90 10.01 -1.50
N ASP A 23 18.12 10.57 -0.58
CA ASP A 23 17.76 9.90 0.68
C ASP A 23 16.88 8.68 0.43
N TRP A 24 15.94 8.76 -0.53
CA TRP A 24 15.16 7.60 -0.94
C TRP A 24 16.02 6.53 -1.60
N GLN A 25 16.94 6.93 -2.50
CA GLN A 25 17.84 5.99 -3.16
C GLN A 25 18.75 5.28 -2.15
N ARG A 26 19.26 6.03 -1.17
CA ARG A 26 20.07 5.47 -0.07
C ARG A 26 19.26 4.48 0.77
N TRP A 27 18.04 4.83 1.13
CA TRP A 27 17.12 3.97 1.86
C TRP A 27 16.83 2.67 1.08
N ALA A 28 16.56 2.77 -0.23
CA ALA A 28 16.32 1.60 -1.07
C ALA A 28 17.52 0.63 -1.09
N LEU A 29 18.74 1.16 -1.18
CA LEU A 29 19.96 0.35 -1.15
C LEU A 29 20.25 -0.25 0.23
N GLU A 30 19.95 0.48 1.30
CA GLU A 30 20.17 0.03 2.68
C GLU A 30 19.22 -1.10 3.07
N PHE A 31 17.93 -0.95 2.81
CA PHE A 31 16.90 -1.91 3.19
C PHE A 31 16.66 -2.98 2.15
N GLY A 32 16.88 -2.70 0.88
CA GLY A 32 16.76 -3.64 -0.24
C GLY A 32 18.01 -4.52 -0.46
N ARG A 33 18.73 -4.89 0.59
CA ARG A 33 19.91 -5.73 0.50
C ARG A 33 19.58 -7.07 -0.14
N GLY A 34 20.30 -7.44 -1.18
CA GLY A 34 20.09 -8.68 -1.95
C GLY A 34 19.14 -8.53 -3.12
N ILE A 35 18.49 -7.39 -3.31
CA ILE A 35 17.74 -7.08 -4.53
C ILE A 35 18.76 -6.83 -5.65
N PRO A 36 18.61 -7.49 -6.82
CA PRO A 36 19.55 -7.35 -7.96
C PRO A 36 19.27 -6.06 -8.75
N PHE A 37 19.43 -4.89 -8.12
CA PHE A 37 19.08 -3.59 -8.71
C PHE A 37 19.70 -3.36 -10.09
N ASP A 38 20.95 -3.79 -10.32
CA ASP A 38 21.65 -3.58 -11.61
C ASP A 38 21.03 -4.43 -12.74
N ASP A 39 20.37 -5.54 -12.42
CA ASP A 39 19.63 -6.33 -13.40
C ASP A 39 18.19 -5.79 -13.60
N LEU A 40 17.59 -5.25 -12.57
CA LEU A 40 16.21 -4.75 -12.61
C LEU A 40 16.06 -3.39 -13.29
N TYR A 41 17.12 -2.57 -13.31
CA TYR A 41 17.08 -1.23 -13.88
C TYR A 41 17.94 -1.11 -15.13
N ASP A 42 17.52 -0.27 -16.07
CA ASP A 42 18.32 0.10 -17.23
C ASP A 42 19.29 1.25 -16.92
N ALA A 43 20.06 1.67 -17.94
CA ALA A 43 21.04 2.74 -17.80
C ALA A 43 20.42 4.10 -17.46
N ASP A 44 19.17 4.32 -17.83
CA ASP A 44 18.42 5.55 -17.55
C ASP A 44 17.70 5.50 -16.17
N GLY A 45 17.89 4.40 -15.45
CA GLY A 45 17.29 4.15 -14.13
C GLY A 45 15.80 3.87 -14.19
N ALA A 46 15.25 3.48 -15.34
CA ALA A 46 13.91 2.95 -15.46
C ALA A 46 13.90 1.44 -15.17
N ILE A 47 12.80 0.94 -14.61
CA ILE A 47 12.65 -0.50 -14.36
C ILE A 47 12.51 -1.24 -15.71
N ARG A 48 13.12 -2.43 -15.80
CA ARG A 48 12.95 -3.35 -16.92
C ARG A 48 11.75 -4.26 -16.67
N PRO A 49 10.65 -4.14 -17.41
CA PRO A 49 9.42 -4.87 -17.11
C PRO A 49 9.61 -6.39 -17.08
N ASP A 50 10.33 -6.96 -18.05
CA ASP A 50 10.62 -8.38 -18.15
C ASP A 50 11.44 -8.91 -16.96
N ARG A 51 12.43 -8.15 -16.52
CA ARG A 51 13.29 -8.51 -15.39
C ARG A 51 12.55 -8.40 -14.07
N PHE A 52 11.74 -7.35 -13.93
CA PHE A 52 10.97 -7.17 -12.71
C PHE A 52 9.85 -8.21 -12.56
N ASP A 53 9.18 -8.56 -13.66
CA ASP A 53 8.18 -9.62 -13.67
C ASP A 53 8.79 -10.99 -13.29
N ALA A 54 9.94 -11.33 -13.88
CA ALA A 54 10.69 -12.55 -13.52
C ALA A 54 11.17 -12.54 -12.06
N TYR A 55 11.62 -11.38 -11.55
CA TYR A 55 12.00 -11.23 -10.14
C TYR A 55 10.81 -11.49 -9.22
N LEU A 56 9.63 -10.90 -9.48
CA LEU A 56 8.44 -11.11 -8.68
C LEU A 56 7.93 -12.56 -8.76
N GLU A 57 8.07 -13.20 -9.92
CA GLU A 57 7.77 -14.63 -10.06
C GLU A 57 8.67 -15.47 -9.17
N ALA A 58 9.98 -15.21 -9.14
CA ALA A 58 10.93 -15.88 -8.26
C ALA A 58 10.64 -15.63 -6.77
N GLU A 59 10.13 -14.45 -6.42
CA GLU A 59 9.66 -14.10 -5.08
C GLU A 59 8.26 -14.70 -4.76
N GLY A 60 7.63 -15.38 -5.72
CA GLY A 60 6.33 -16.05 -5.54
C GLY A 60 5.13 -15.10 -5.53
N VAL A 61 5.29 -13.86 -6.02
CA VAL A 61 4.21 -12.87 -6.07
C VAL A 61 3.29 -13.15 -7.25
N ASP A 62 2.02 -13.36 -6.98
CA ASP A 62 1.01 -13.60 -8.01
C ASP A 62 0.39 -12.30 -8.53
N LEU A 63 0.17 -11.32 -7.64
CA LEU A 63 -0.32 -9.99 -7.93
C LEU A 63 0.52 -8.93 -7.20
N ALA A 64 0.87 -7.86 -7.88
CA ALA A 64 1.66 -6.75 -7.38
C ALA A 64 0.97 -5.41 -7.66
N LEU A 65 0.74 -4.61 -6.62
CA LEU A 65 0.15 -3.29 -6.75
C LEU A 65 1.27 -2.24 -6.71
N LEU A 66 1.39 -1.49 -7.78
CA LEU A 66 2.46 -0.55 -8.05
C LEU A 66 2.03 0.87 -7.70
N MET A 67 2.86 1.59 -6.96
CA MET A 67 2.61 2.97 -6.54
C MET A 67 3.49 3.96 -7.29
N SER A 68 2.89 5.03 -7.81
CA SER A 68 3.61 6.26 -8.17
C SER A 68 3.93 7.08 -6.91
N GLU A 69 4.71 8.17 -7.06
CA GLU A 69 5.12 9.02 -5.93
C GLU A 69 4.98 10.50 -6.30
N TYR A 70 4.29 11.27 -5.47
CA TYR A 70 4.10 12.71 -5.65
C TYR A 70 4.39 13.47 -4.35
N SER A 71 5.62 13.30 -3.85
CA SER A 71 6.09 13.91 -2.60
C SER A 71 7.41 14.69 -2.81
N PRO A 72 7.41 15.77 -3.62
CA PRO A 72 8.63 16.50 -4.00
C PRO A 72 9.38 17.08 -2.81
N ARG A 73 8.67 17.32 -1.71
CA ARG A 73 9.28 17.80 -0.46
C ARG A 73 10.19 16.76 0.17
N VAL A 74 9.85 15.47 0.10
CA VAL A 74 10.47 14.40 0.89
C VAL A 74 11.19 13.37 0.03
N THR A 75 10.48 12.67 -0.86
CA THR A 75 11.01 11.54 -1.64
C THR A 75 11.23 11.84 -3.11
N GLY A 76 10.48 12.77 -3.69
CA GLY A 76 10.58 13.12 -5.10
C GLY A 76 9.24 13.01 -5.83
N ILE A 77 9.31 13.02 -7.15
CA ILE A 77 8.16 12.81 -8.03
C ILE A 77 8.48 11.68 -8.99
N GLN A 78 7.62 10.67 -9.00
CA GLN A 78 7.56 9.63 -10.01
C GLN A 78 6.15 9.61 -10.56
N PRO A 79 5.94 10.09 -11.79
CA PRO A 79 4.61 10.11 -12.38
C PRO A 79 4.08 8.70 -12.64
N VAL A 80 2.77 8.57 -12.67
CA VAL A 80 2.09 7.29 -12.92
C VAL A 80 2.45 6.71 -14.29
N GLU A 81 2.81 7.54 -15.23
CA GLU A 81 3.24 7.17 -16.59
C GLU A 81 4.48 6.26 -16.59
N ASP A 82 5.37 6.41 -15.62
CA ASP A 82 6.55 5.55 -15.47
C ASP A 82 6.17 4.08 -15.15
N LEU A 83 4.95 3.83 -14.69
CA LEU A 83 4.44 2.48 -14.39
C LEU A 83 3.73 1.82 -15.57
N ILE A 84 3.30 2.58 -16.59
CA ILE A 84 2.56 2.06 -17.75
C ILE A 84 3.28 0.90 -18.42
N PRO A 85 4.61 0.95 -18.68
CA PRO A 85 5.32 -0.17 -19.30
C PRO A 85 5.21 -1.49 -18.54
N LEU A 86 5.12 -1.45 -17.21
CA LEU A 86 4.90 -2.64 -16.37
C LEU A 86 3.45 -3.15 -16.49
N LEU A 87 2.48 -2.25 -16.45
CA LEU A 87 1.06 -2.59 -16.56
C LEU A 87 0.77 -3.23 -17.91
N ASP A 88 1.35 -2.72 -18.99
CA ASP A 88 1.21 -3.25 -20.35
C ASP A 88 1.95 -4.59 -20.54
N HIS A 89 3.11 -4.77 -19.87
CA HIS A 89 3.91 -5.98 -19.95
C HIS A 89 3.17 -7.21 -19.40
N ASN A 90 2.61 -7.10 -18.20
CA ASN A 90 1.86 -8.20 -17.59
C ASN A 90 0.62 -7.70 -16.83
N PRO A 91 -0.50 -7.44 -17.55
CA PRO A 91 -1.73 -6.95 -16.94
C PRO A 91 -2.42 -7.98 -16.03
N ARG A 92 -1.94 -9.23 -16.00
CA ARG A 92 -2.42 -10.23 -15.04
C ARG A 92 -1.76 -10.08 -13.68
N ARG A 93 -0.48 -9.67 -13.63
CA ARG A 93 0.28 -9.51 -12.39
C ARG A 93 0.22 -8.09 -11.85
N PHE A 94 0.38 -7.08 -12.71
CA PHE A 94 0.52 -5.70 -12.28
C PHE A 94 -0.81 -4.96 -12.21
N ARG A 95 -0.98 -4.18 -11.14
CA ARG A 95 -2.11 -3.26 -10.94
C ARG A 95 -1.57 -1.91 -10.47
N LEU A 96 -2.25 -0.87 -10.88
CA LEU A 96 -1.92 0.49 -10.48
C LEU A 96 -2.59 0.83 -9.15
N ILE A 97 -1.87 1.52 -8.28
CA ILE A 97 -2.42 2.36 -7.22
C ILE A 97 -2.22 3.82 -7.63
N ALA A 98 -3.30 4.57 -7.77
CA ALA A 98 -3.25 6.01 -7.97
C ALA A 98 -2.56 6.69 -6.78
N ASN A 99 -1.84 7.79 -7.02
CA ASN A 99 -1.27 8.59 -5.94
C ASN A 99 -1.64 10.05 -6.14
N LEU A 100 -2.23 10.65 -5.12
CA LEU A 100 -2.68 12.04 -5.17
C LEU A 100 -2.01 12.87 -4.08
N ASN A 101 -1.70 14.12 -4.42
CA ASN A 101 -1.22 15.12 -3.49
C ASN A 101 -2.04 16.40 -3.67
N PRO A 102 -2.80 16.85 -2.65
CA PRO A 102 -3.67 18.03 -2.76
C PRO A 102 -2.91 19.33 -2.99
N HIS A 103 -1.60 19.35 -2.74
CA HIS A 103 -0.75 20.51 -2.96
C HIS A 103 -0.15 20.58 -4.37
N LEU A 104 -0.35 19.53 -5.19
CA LEU A 104 0.20 19.46 -6.56
C LEU A 104 -0.89 19.34 -7.62
N HIS A 105 -1.95 18.61 -7.34
CA HIS A 105 -2.97 18.27 -8.33
C HIS A 105 -4.17 19.23 -8.20
N HIS A 106 -4.35 20.07 -9.22
CA HIS A 106 -5.40 21.08 -9.24
C HIS A 106 -6.10 21.12 -10.61
N PRO A 107 -7.40 20.79 -10.71
CA PRO A 107 -8.26 20.18 -9.69
C PRO A 107 -7.84 18.74 -9.34
N ILE A 108 -7.92 18.38 -8.07
CA ILE A 108 -7.52 17.04 -7.63
C ILE A 108 -8.45 15.94 -8.18
N THR A 109 -9.71 16.28 -8.42
CA THR A 109 -10.71 15.39 -9.02
C THR A 109 -10.37 14.98 -10.44
N ASP A 110 -9.82 15.89 -11.23
CA ASP A 110 -9.44 15.61 -12.63
C ASP A 110 -8.27 14.61 -12.66
N GLU A 111 -7.30 14.79 -11.76
CA GLU A 111 -6.20 13.85 -11.62
C GLU A 111 -6.66 12.50 -11.08
N LEU A 112 -7.62 12.47 -10.14
CA LEU A 112 -8.25 11.24 -9.69
C LEU A 112 -8.88 10.48 -10.86
N GLU A 113 -9.76 11.12 -11.63
CA GLU A 113 -10.44 10.49 -12.77
C GLU A 113 -9.44 10.03 -13.83
N ARG A 114 -8.38 10.79 -14.08
CA ARG A 114 -7.32 10.41 -15.01
C ARG A 114 -6.62 9.12 -14.58
N GLN A 115 -6.23 9.00 -13.31
CA GLN A 115 -5.55 7.80 -12.81
C GLN A 115 -6.52 6.61 -12.66
N LEU A 116 -7.78 6.85 -12.34
CA LEU A 116 -8.83 5.81 -12.36
C LEU A 116 -9.07 5.27 -13.76
N ALA A 117 -9.03 6.12 -14.79
CA ALA A 117 -9.14 5.70 -16.19
C ALA A 117 -7.97 4.82 -16.66
N LEU A 118 -6.80 4.93 -16.02
CA LEU A 118 -5.67 4.02 -16.20
C LEU A 118 -5.84 2.67 -15.48
N GLY A 119 -6.99 2.45 -14.82
CA GLY A 119 -7.30 1.19 -14.14
C GLY A 119 -6.82 1.09 -12.71
N ALA A 120 -6.65 2.21 -12.01
CA ALA A 120 -6.21 2.20 -10.61
C ALA A 120 -7.17 1.39 -9.72
N ALA A 121 -6.61 0.46 -8.94
CA ALA A 121 -7.32 -0.42 -8.02
C ALA A 121 -7.55 0.22 -6.63
N ALA A 122 -6.80 1.27 -6.30
CA ALA A 122 -6.87 2.03 -5.06
C ALA A 122 -6.30 3.44 -5.27
N VAL A 123 -6.50 4.31 -4.27
CA VAL A 123 -5.88 5.63 -4.22
C VAL A 123 -4.95 5.72 -3.01
N LYS A 124 -3.67 5.98 -3.23
CA LYS A 124 -2.68 6.26 -2.17
C LYS A 124 -2.67 7.75 -1.85
N LEU A 125 -2.71 8.07 -0.57
CA LEU A 125 -2.39 9.38 -0.02
C LEU A 125 -1.21 9.27 0.93
N HIS A 126 -0.29 10.22 0.84
CA HIS A 126 0.91 10.24 1.69
C HIS A 126 0.98 11.53 2.53
N PRO A 127 0.13 11.68 3.59
CA PRO A 127 0.05 12.90 4.40
C PRO A 127 1.39 13.32 5.00
N VAL A 128 2.17 12.35 5.48
CA VAL A 128 3.48 12.58 6.13
C VAL A 128 4.50 13.20 5.18
N HIS A 129 4.59 12.70 3.93
CA HIS A 129 5.53 13.20 2.92
C HIS A 129 4.97 14.40 2.17
N GLY A 130 3.67 14.43 1.91
CA GLY A 130 3.00 15.55 1.25
C GLY A 130 2.85 16.79 2.15
N GLY A 131 2.86 16.60 3.46
CA GLY A 131 2.74 17.68 4.43
C GLY A 131 1.31 18.21 4.58
N PHE A 132 0.30 17.36 4.39
CA PHE A 132 -1.13 17.70 4.47
C PHE A 132 -1.88 16.84 5.48
N SER A 133 -3.01 17.33 5.96
CA SER A 133 -3.90 16.55 6.82
C SER A 133 -4.76 15.59 5.98
N PRO A 134 -5.00 14.33 6.43
CA PRO A 134 -5.98 13.47 5.78
C PRO A 134 -7.41 14.05 5.79
N THR A 135 -7.68 15.06 6.61
CA THR A 135 -8.98 15.73 6.72
C THR A 135 -9.02 17.10 6.02
N GLU A 136 -8.10 17.39 5.10
CA GLU A 136 -8.20 18.60 4.28
C GLU A 136 -9.47 18.61 3.43
N GLY A 137 -10.18 19.74 3.42
CA GLY A 137 -11.51 19.84 2.81
C GLY A 137 -11.58 19.39 1.35
N VAL A 138 -10.54 19.69 0.54
CA VAL A 138 -10.49 19.31 -0.87
C VAL A 138 -10.44 17.79 -1.07
N LEU A 139 -9.90 17.03 -0.11
CA LEU A 139 -9.81 15.59 -0.18
C LEU A 139 -11.16 14.88 0.00
N TYR A 140 -12.15 15.53 0.60
CA TYR A 140 -13.49 14.94 0.74
C TYR A 140 -14.17 14.67 -0.61
N LEU A 141 -13.86 15.44 -1.65
CA LEU A 141 -14.31 15.14 -3.02
C LEU A 141 -13.71 13.81 -3.53
N VAL A 142 -12.43 13.57 -3.23
CA VAL A 142 -11.75 12.31 -3.54
C VAL A 142 -12.39 11.15 -2.78
N TYR A 143 -12.64 11.33 -1.48
CA TYR A 143 -13.19 10.28 -0.62
C TYR A 143 -14.61 9.88 -1.03
N GLN A 144 -15.47 10.86 -1.31
CA GLN A 144 -16.83 10.62 -1.80
C GLN A 144 -16.79 9.84 -3.11
N ARG A 145 -15.94 10.25 -4.05
CA ARG A 145 -15.82 9.59 -5.34
C ARG A 145 -15.27 8.16 -5.20
N CYS A 146 -14.29 7.95 -4.34
CA CYS A 146 -13.76 6.63 -4.03
C CYS A 146 -14.84 5.73 -3.40
N ALA A 147 -15.65 6.23 -2.47
CA ALA A 147 -16.74 5.49 -1.85
C ALA A 147 -17.80 5.10 -2.88
N GLU A 148 -18.22 6.00 -3.79
CA GLU A 148 -19.16 5.73 -4.87
C GLU A 148 -18.69 4.59 -5.80
N LEU A 149 -17.38 4.53 -6.07
CA LEU A 149 -16.80 3.57 -7.00
C LEU A 149 -16.31 2.28 -6.31
N GLY A 150 -16.40 2.18 -4.99
CA GLY A 150 -15.83 1.07 -4.22
C GLY A 150 -14.30 0.99 -4.34
N VAL A 151 -13.63 2.12 -4.52
CA VAL A 151 -12.16 2.22 -4.60
C VAL A 151 -11.62 2.54 -3.21
N PRO A 152 -10.77 1.71 -2.60
CA PRO A 152 -10.21 1.99 -1.28
C PRO A 152 -9.21 3.13 -1.32
N VAL A 153 -9.12 3.87 -0.20
CA VAL A 153 -8.06 4.86 0.01
C VAL A 153 -7.02 4.31 0.98
N VAL A 154 -5.78 4.29 0.53
CA VAL A 154 -4.61 3.83 1.29
C VAL A 154 -3.90 5.04 1.87
N PHE A 155 -3.91 5.20 3.18
CA PHE A 155 -3.18 6.26 3.87
C PHE A 155 -1.84 5.75 4.38
N HIS A 156 -0.76 6.49 4.11
CA HIS A 156 0.45 6.31 4.90
C HIS A 156 0.15 6.70 6.35
N THR A 157 0.31 5.77 7.28
CA THR A 157 0.13 6.01 8.72
C THR A 157 1.40 5.64 9.49
N GLY A 158 1.67 6.40 10.55
CA GLY A 158 2.90 6.22 11.30
C GLY A 158 4.01 7.20 10.90
N THR A 159 5.19 6.97 11.45
CA THR A 159 6.32 7.86 11.27
C THR A 159 7.13 7.55 10.01
N SER A 160 7.79 8.59 9.50
CA SER A 160 8.82 8.49 8.47
C SER A 160 10.11 9.17 8.96
N THR A 161 11.25 8.58 8.64
CA THR A 161 12.59 9.12 8.98
C THR A 161 13.19 9.96 7.85
N PHE A 162 12.52 10.07 6.71
CA PHE A 162 13.01 10.88 5.59
C PHE A 162 13.05 12.37 5.95
N PRO A 163 14.11 13.09 5.57
CA PRO A 163 14.19 14.54 5.78
C PRO A 163 13.00 15.27 5.15
N GLY A 164 12.40 16.18 5.89
CA GLY A 164 11.23 16.94 5.45
C GLY A 164 9.88 16.30 5.75
N ALA A 165 9.83 15.06 6.25
CA ALA A 165 8.61 14.39 6.67
C ALA A 165 7.92 15.14 7.83
N VAL A 166 6.59 15.19 7.80
CA VAL A 166 5.77 15.86 8.84
C VAL A 166 4.98 14.80 9.60
N ASN A 167 5.64 14.16 10.55
CA ASN A 167 5.15 12.97 11.23
C ASN A 167 3.79 13.12 11.93
N ARG A 168 3.41 14.33 12.38
CA ARG A 168 2.09 14.54 13.00
C ARG A 168 0.92 14.15 12.07
N PHE A 169 1.11 14.16 10.76
CA PHE A 169 0.10 13.75 9.78
C PHE A 169 0.03 12.23 9.57
N GLY A 170 0.88 11.46 10.24
CA GLY A 170 0.84 10.00 10.28
C GLY A 170 -0.08 9.43 11.35
N ASP A 171 -0.68 10.27 12.19
CA ASP A 171 -1.68 9.85 13.18
C ASP A 171 -2.95 9.38 12.46
N PRO A 172 -3.39 8.12 12.66
CA PRO A 172 -4.62 7.62 12.04
C PRO A 172 -5.90 8.08 12.77
N ALA A 173 -5.82 8.71 13.96
CA ALA A 173 -7.00 9.10 14.72
C ALA A 173 -7.98 10.01 13.93
N PRO A 174 -7.54 11.00 13.13
CA PRO A 174 -8.45 11.82 12.31
C PRO A 174 -9.24 11.02 11.26
N ILE A 175 -8.79 9.82 10.90
CA ILE A 175 -9.48 8.95 9.94
C ILE A 175 -10.78 8.40 10.53
N ASP A 176 -10.89 8.30 11.86
CA ASP A 176 -12.14 7.89 12.50
C ASP A 176 -13.28 8.87 12.20
N GLU A 177 -13.02 10.15 12.28
CA GLU A 177 -13.99 11.21 11.93
C GLU A 177 -14.30 11.20 10.43
N LEU A 178 -13.25 11.06 9.59
CA LEU A 178 -13.42 10.97 8.14
C LEU A 178 -14.40 9.85 7.74
N ILE A 179 -14.26 8.66 8.30
CA ILE A 179 -15.12 7.50 7.99
C ILE A 179 -16.58 7.76 8.38
N GLN A 180 -16.82 8.51 9.46
CA GLN A 180 -18.16 8.88 9.87
C GLN A 180 -18.82 9.87 8.89
N HIS A 181 -18.01 10.76 8.27
CA HIS A 181 -18.51 11.69 7.26
C HIS A 181 -18.67 11.03 5.88
N VAL A 182 -17.91 9.96 5.59
CA VAL A 182 -17.97 9.21 4.32
C VAL A 182 -18.10 7.71 4.63
N PRO A 183 -19.27 7.24 5.10
CA PRO A 183 -19.42 5.89 5.65
C PRO A 183 -19.21 4.75 4.65
N GLY A 184 -19.35 5.00 3.34
CA GLY A 184 -19.05 4.01 2.29
C GLY A 184 -17.58 3.86 1.95
N LEU A 185 -16.69 4.69 2.51
CA LEU A 185 -15.27 4.68 2.19
C LEU A 185 -14.56 3.48 2.82
N THR A 186 -13.90 2.68 2.01
CA THR A 186 -12.95 1.66 2.49
C THR A 186 -11.57 2.29 2.68
N VAL A 187 -10.97 2.07 3.84
CA VAL A 187 -9.68 2.65 4.23
C VAL A 187 -8.67 1.56 4.52
N VAL A 188 -7.44 1.73 4.02
CA VAL A 188 -6.29 0.90 4.34
C VAL A 188 -5.22 1.75 5.02
N LEU A 189 -4.86 1.39 6.24
CA LEU A 189 -3.83 2.04 7.04
C LEU A 189 -2.48 1.40 6.73
N ALA A 190 -1.73 1.96 5.76
CA ALA A 190 -0.40 1.47 5.44
C ALA A 190 0.54 1.63 6.64
N HIS A 191 1.34 0.59 6.89
CA HIS A 191 2.28 0.48 8.01
C HIS A 191 1.63 0.44 9.40
N GLY A 192 0.30 0.32 9.51
CA GLY A 192 -0.41 0.12 10.77
C GLY A 192 -0.08 1.11 11.89
N GLY A 193 0.11 2.40 11.57
CA GLY A 193 0.49 3.42 12.56
C GLY A 193 1.94 3.33 13.05
N ARG A 194 2.85 2.77 12.22
CA ARG A 194 4.26 2.50 12.54
C ARG A 194 4.92 3.58 13.41
N GLY A 195 5.58 3.14 14.46
CA GLY A 195 6.33 3.98 15.41
C GLY A 195 5.47 4.47 16.56
N TRP A 196 4.54 5.39 16.36
CA TRP A 196 3.85 6.07 17.46
C TRP A 196 2.38 5.65 17.65
N TRP A 197 1.69 5.05 16.66
CA TRP A 197 0.24 4.89 16.66
C TRP A 197 -0.27 3.47 16.34
N TYR A 198 0.50 2.43 16.69
CA TYR A 198 0.06 1.04 16.50
C TYR A 198 -1.29 0.74 17.16
N ASP A 199 -1.47 1.24 18.40
CA ASP A 199 -2.70 1.03 19.16
C ASP A 199 -3.90 1.72 18.50
N THR A 200 -3.71 2.94 18.00
CA THR A 200 -4.77 3.69 17.31
C THR A 200 -5.18 2.98 16.01
N ALA A 201 -4.21 2.53 15.22
CA ALA A 201 -4.48 1.80 13.98
C ALA A 201 -5.20 0.46 14.25
N ALA A 202 -4.75 -0.29 15.25
CA ALA A 202 -5.39 -1.55 15.66
C ALA A 202 -6.83 -1.33 16.15
N PHE A 203 -7.05 -0.31 16.98
CA PHE A 203 -8.39 0.04 17.44
C PHE A 203 -9.32 0.35 16.27
N LEU A 204 -8.90 1.20 15.33
CA LEU A 204 -9.70 1.56 14.17
C LEU A 204 -10.04 0.34 13.30
N ALA A 205 -9.07 -0.53 13.03
CA ALA A 205 -9.30 -1.73 12.25
C ALA A 205 -10.29 -2.70 12.91
N LEU A 206 -10.28 -2.79 14.23
CA LEU A 206 -11.21 -3.63 14.99
C LEU A 206 -12.59 -2.99 15.20
N ALA A 207 -12.65 -1.66 15.32
CA ALA A 207 -13.87 -0.93 15.60
C ALA A 207 -14.67 -0.59 14.32
N ARG A 208 -14.01 -0.51 13.16
CA ARG A 208 -14.63 -0.08 11.89
C ARG A 208 -14.55 -1.21 10.86
N PRO A 209 -15.68 -1.70 10.33
CA PRO A 209 -15.70 -2.82 9.38
C PRO A 209 -14.96 -2.53 8.07
N ASN A 210 -14.94 -1.27 7.63
CA ASN A 210 -14.32 -0.78 6.40
C ASN A 210 -12.87 -0.32 6.56
N VAL A 211 -12.23 -0.53 7.73
CA VAL A 211 -10.80 -0.21 7.98
C VAL A 211 -9.96 -1.47 7.99
N TRP A 212 -8.83 -1.41 7.30
CA TRP A 212 -7.86 -2.49 7.13
C TRP A 212 -6.45 -1.98 7.44
N ILE A 213 -5.51 -2.89 7.71
CA ILE A 213 -4.10 -2.58 7.94
C ILE A 213 -3.26 -3.27 6.88
N ASP A 214 -2.46 -2.49 6.14
CA ASP A 214 -1.40 -3.00 5.29
C ASP A 214 -0.12 -3.12 6.12
N LEU A 215 0.48 -4.31 6.12
CA LEU A 215 1.66 -4.66 6.94
C LEU A 215 2.99 -4.19 6.37
N SER A 216 2.98 -3.49 5.25
CA SER A 216 4.19 -3.02 4.57
C SER A 216 5.16 -2.31 5.52
N GLY A 217 6.45 -2.55 5.34
CA GLY A 217 7.51 -1.95 6.15
C GLY A 217 7.52 -2.35 7.63
N LEU A 218 6.73 -3.37 8.03
CA LEU A 218 6.72 -3.93 9.37
C LEU A 218 7.39 -5.31 9.37
N PRO A 219 8.48 -5.53 10.14
CA PRO A 219 9.05 -6.86 10.28
C PRO A 219 8.03 -7.86 10.86
N PRO A 220 7.67 -8.95 10.15
CA PRO A 220 6.60 -9.86 10.59
C PRO A 220 6.82 -10.45 11.98
N SER A 221 8.06 -10.77 12.33
CA SER A 221 8.42 -11.30 13.66
C SER A 221 8.15 -10.31 14.81
N ARG A 222 7.96 -9.03 14.51
CA ARG A 222 7.69 -7.98 15.51
C ARG A 222 6.21 -7.65 15.65
N LEU A 223 5.34 -8.16 14.77
CA LEU A 223 3.89 -7.87 14.81
C LEU A 223 3.25 -8.24 16.17
N PRO A 224 3.57 -9.40 16.80
CA PRO A 224 3.02 -9.71 18.13
C PRO A 224 3.41 -8.69 19.20
N PHE A 225 4.59 -8.09 19.08
CA PHE A 225 5.04 -7.04 20.00
C PHE A 225 4.35 -5.71 19.71
N TYR A 226 4.27 -5.30 18.44
CA TYR A 226 3.67 -4.02 18.05
C TYR A 226 2.19 -3.93 18.42
N PHE A 227 1.48 -5.06 18.33
CA PHE A 227 0.04 -5.14 18.60
C PHE A 227 -0.28 -5.93 19.89
N SER A 228 0.66 -5.99 20.84
CA SER A 228 0.56 -6.81 22.07
C SER A 228 -0.64 -6.49 22.97
N ARG A 229 -1.26 -5.31 22.81
CA ARG A 229 -2.44 -4.90 23.59
C ARG A 229 -3.76 -5.43 23.04
N PHE A 230 -3.74 -6.12 21.89
CA PHE A 230 -4.93 -6.60 21.18
C PHE A 230 -4.86 -8.11 20.97
N ASP A 231 -6.03 -8.73 20.79
CA ASP A 231 -6.10 -10.11 20.31
C ASP A 231 -5.55 -10.18 18.88
N LEU A 232 -4.41 -10.84 18.74
CA LEU A 232 -3.67 -10.89 17.47
C LEU A 232 -4.46 -11.64 16.38
N GLY A 233 -5.12 -12.76 16.75
CA GLY A 233 -5.89 -13.55 15.81
C GLY A 233 -7.08 -12.75 15.24
N ARG A 234 -7.78 -12.02 16.11
CA ARG A 234 -8.87 -11.14 15.67
C ARG A 234 -8.38 -9.99 14.81
N LEU A 235 -7.28 -9.35 15.21
CA LEU A 235 -6.71 -8.22 14.45
C LEU A 235 -6.14 -8.67 13.10
N ALA A 236 -5.51 -9.83 13.04
CA ALA A 236 -4.90 -10.37 11.82
C ALA A 236 -5.92 -10.63 10.71
N ARG A 237 -7.20 -10.83 11.02
CA ARG A 237 -8.28 -10.91 10.02
C ARG A 237 -8.47 -9.61 9.25
N LYS A 238 -7.91 -8.50 9.75
CA LYS A 238 -7.91 -7.18 9.13
C LYS A 238 -6.57 -6.81 8.48
N TRP A 239 -5.61 -7.72 8.45
CA TRP A 239 -4.31 -7.46 7.85
C TRP A 239 -4.28 -7.80 6.36
N ILE A 240 -3.49 -7.04 5.62
CA ILE A 240 -3.20 -7.23 4.21
C ILE A 240 -1.69 -7.24 4.05
N PHE A 241 -1.17 -8.18 3.29
CA PHE A 241 0.26 -8.27 3.01
C PHE A 241 0.70 -7.17 2.04
N GLY A 242 1.74 -6.44 2.43
CA GLY A 242 2.50 -5.51 1.59
C GLY A 242 3.97 -5.59 2.00
N SER A 243 4.89 -5.51 1.06
CA SER A 243 6.33 -5.60 1.35
C SER A 243 6.95 -4.25 1.70
N ASP A 244 6.49 -3.15 1.13
CA ASP A 244 7.17 -1.85 1.07
C ASP A 244 8.44 -1.93 0.18
N TRP A 245 8.41 -2.82 -0.87
CA TRP A 245 9.53 -2.94 -1.79
C TRP A 245 9.91 -1.56 -2.38
N PRO A 246 11.19 -1.19 -2.47
CA PRO A 246 12.39 -1.97 -2.19
C PRO A 246 12.89 -1.88 -0.73
N GLY A 247 12.10 -1.37 0.20
CA GLY A 247 12.43 -1.24 1.61
C GLY A 247 12.41 -2.53 2.43
N ALA A 248 12.19 -3.68 1.79
CA ALA A 248 12.19 -4.99 2.42
C ALA A 248 13.22 -5.91 1.75
N PRO A 249 13.98 -6.69 2.51
CA PRO A 249 15.10 -7.50 2.00
C PRO A 249 14.66 -8.79 1.28
N GLY A 250 13.39 -8.93 0.91
CA GLY A 250 12.84 -10.08 0.19
C GLY A 250 11.36 -10.24 0.47
N ILE A 251 10.57 -10.29 -0.59
CA ILE A 251 9.10 -10.40 -0.49
C ILE A 251 8.72 -11.79 0.03
N ALA A 252 9.28 -12.84 -0.59
CA ALA A 252 9.04 -14.22 -0.17
C ALA A 252 9.47 -14.50 1.27
N ALA A 253 10.57 -13.91 1.72
CA ALA A 253 11.06 -14.06 3.08
C ALA A 253 10.08 -13.46 4.10
N ASN A 254 9.56 -12.26 3.82
CA ASN A 254 8.54 -11.60 4.64
C ASN A 254 7.22 -12.38 4.65
N ALA A 255 6.75 -12.84 3.48
CA ALA A 255 5.53 -13.65 3.39
C ALA A 255 5.66 -14.96 4.19
N ARG A 256 6.79 -15.69 4.05
CA ARG A 256 7.08 -16.89 4.87
C ARG A 256 7.23 -16.59 6.37
N ALA A 257 7.64 -15.37 6.74
CA ALA A 257 7.66 -15.00 8.16
C ALA A 257 6.25 -14.78 8.73
N ILE A 258 5.30 -14.32 7.90
CA ILE A 258 3.87 -14.25 8.28
C ILE A 258 3.31 -15.65 8.55
N THR A 259 3.65 -16.67 7.72
CA THR A 259 3.14 -18.04 7.93
C THR A 259 3.65 -18.71 9.22
N LYS A 260 4.66 -18.13 9.86
CA LYS A 260 5.20 -18.62 11.16
C LYS A 260 4.50 -17.99 12.37
N LEU A 261 3.61 -17.02 12.16
CA LEU A 261 2.80 -16.47 13.25
C LEU A 261 1.78 -17.52 13.71
N ASP A 262 1.45 -17.49 15.00
CA ASP A 262 0.43 -18.35 15.59
C ASP A 262 -0.98 -17.85 15.20
N LEU A 263 -1.36 -18.13 13.96
CA LEU A 263 -2.64 -17.75 13.36
C LEU A 263 -3.27 -18.94 12.68
N ASP A 264 -4.61 -18.99 12.65
CA ASP A 264 -5.31 -20.02 11.90
C ASP A 264 -5.07 -19.92 10.38
N GLN A 265 -5.26 -21.03 9.65
CA GLN A 265 -4.97 -21.11 8.22
C GLN A 265 -5.83 -20.17 7.37
N ASP A 266 -7.08 -19.92 7.77
CA ASP A 266 -7.97 -19.04 7.03
C ASP A 266 -7.53 -17.58 7.20
N THR A 267 -7.11 -17.21 8.40
CA THR A 267 -6.50 -15.90 8.67
C THR A 267 -5.21 -15.72 7.87
N LEU A 268 -4.32 -16.72 7.83
CA LEU A 268 -3.09 -16.65 7.02
C LEU A 268 -3.38 -16.49 5.53
N ARG A 269 -4.33 -17.27 4.97
CA ARG A 269 -4.79 -17.09 3.58
C ARG A 269 -5.35 -15.69 3.34
N GLY A 270 -6.11 -15.19 4.31
CA GLY A 270 -6.63 -13.81 4.28
C GLY A 270 -5.51 -12.79 4.15
N VAL A 271 -4.53 -12.85 5.05
CA VAL A 271 -3.39 -11.91 5.09
C VAL A 271 -2.58 -11.93 3.80
N LEU A 272 -2.21 -13.12 3.30
CA LEU A 272 -1.32 -13.25 2.15
C LEU A 272 -1.95 -12.82 0.82
N GLY A 273 -3.28 -12.82 0.70
CA GLY A 273 -3.92 -12.41 -0.55
C GLY A 273 -5.43 -12.26 -0.48
N GLY A 274 -6.14 -13.09 0.29
CA GLY A 274 -7.61 -13.10 0.31
C GLY A 274 -8.23 -11.76 0.72
N ASN A 275 -7.64 -11.06 1.69
CA ASN A 275 -8.10 -9.74 2.11
C ASN A 275 -7.83 -8.68 1.04
N ALA A 276 -6.67 -8.73 0.37
CA ALA A 276 -6.39 -7.84 -0.75
C ALA A 276 -7.40 -8.02 -1.89
N MET A 277 -7.71 -9.27 -2.26
CA MET A 277 -8.71 -9.58 -3.29
C MET A 277 -10.11 -9.07 -2.94
N ARG A 278 -10.44 -8.96 -1.66
CA ARG A 278 -11.73 -8.44 -1.17
C ARG A 278 -11.75 -6.92 -1.13
N VAL A 279 -10.63 -6.29 -0.78
CA VAL A 279 -10.55 -4.86 -0.47
C VAL A 279 -10.25 -4.01 -1.70
N TYR A 280 -9.34 -4.46 -2.56
CA TYR A 280 -8.90 -3.67 -3.71
C TYR A 280 -9.77 -3.94 -4.94
N ARG A 281 -10.14 -2.87 -5.63
CA ARG A 281 -11.04 -2.95 -6.78
C ARG A 281 -10.44 -3.77 -7.92
N GLY A 282 -11.24 -4.65 -8.51
CA GLY A 282 -10.86 -5.39 -9.72
C GLY A 282 -9.78 -6.45 -9.53
N LEU A 283 -9.44 -6.83 -8.29
CA LEU A 283 -8.51 -7.93 -8.03
C LEU A 283 -9.22 -9.29 -7.98
N ALA A 284 -10.47 -9.33 -7.54
CA ALA A 284 -11.24 -10.57 -7.51
C ALA A 284 -11.47 -11.09 -8.93
N PRO A 285 -11.47 -12.44 -9.17
CA PRO A 285 -11.86 -13.01 -10.44
C PRO A 285 -13.26 -12.53 -10.84
N ALA A 286 -13.45 -12.28 -12.15
CA ALA A 286 -14.75 -11.89 -12.68
C ALA A 286 -15.81 -12.93 -12.29
N GLY A 287 -16.88 -12.50 -11.60
CA GLY A 287 -17.97 -13.36 -11.12
C GLY A 287 -18.02 -13.60 -9.61
N THR A 288 -17.03 -13.18 -8.83
CA THR A 288 -17.12 -13.06 -7.38
C THR A 288 -17.68 -11.68 -7.04
N GLU A 289 -18.97 -11.60 -6.73
CA GLU A 289 -19.55 -10.36 -6.18
C GLU A 289 -18.78 -9.97 -4.92
N GLN A 290 -18.27 -8.74 -4.91
CA GLN A 290 -17.81 -8.11 -3.67
C GLN A 290 -19.07 -7.94 -2.78
N ARG A 291 -19.31 -8.92 -1.92
CA ARG A 291 -20.30 -8.71 -0.87
C ARG A 291 -19.78 -7.57 0.00
N GLY A 292 -20.57 -6.49 0.05
CA GLY A 292 -20.36 -5.44 1.02
C GLY A 292 -20.29 -6.05 2.43
N PRO A 293 -19.67 -5.36 3.40
CA PRO A 293 -19.60 -5.85 4.76
C PRO A 293 -21.03 -6.15 5.26
N ASP A 294 -21.25 -7.39 5.69
CA ASP A 294 -22.46 -7.74 6.46
C ASP A 294 -22.43 -6.92 7.76
N TYR A 295 -23.37 -6.00 7.89
CA TYR A 295 -23.57 -5.18 9.09
C TYR A 295 -24.15 -5.99 10.23
#